data_2b8e3d20826cf43b43dc6ca9026a1758
#
_entry.id   2b8e3d20826cf43b43dc6ca9026a1758
#
_cell.length_a   1.000
_cell.length_b   1.000
_cell.length_c   1.000
_cell.angle_alpha   90.00
_cell.angle_beta   90.00
_cell.angle_gamma   90.00
#
_symmetry.space_group_name_H-M   'P 1'
#
loop_
_entity.id
_entity.type
_entity.pdbx_description
1 polymer ?
#
loop_
_entity_poly.entity_id
_entity_poly.type
_entity_poly.pdbx_seq_one_letter_code
_entity_poly.pdbx_strand_id
1 'polypeptide(L)'
;MDYMTLFPAFTRDKPRFAALARAILSQITDLIAVIQAVPAAYSPDYAVGIQLDALGKASGLSRPEGLSDADYRQMLLAFFTICNWNGTNETVQAVLSSAFPGSTISDNGNGTVTVHTVSQMQADYGLYPLPAGVQAALS
;
A
#
# COMPACT_ATOMS: atom_id res chain seq x y z
N MET A 1 7.01 24.78 -12.28
CA MET A 1 8.28 25.57 -12.33
C MET A 1 8.44 26.07 -13.76
N ASP A 2 8.76 27.34 -13.98
CA ASP A 2 8.98 27.85 -15.35
C ASP A 2 10.46 27.68 -15.71
N TYR A 3 10.76 26.64 -16.47
CA TYR A 3 12.13 26.32 -16.92
C TYR A 3 12.68 27.33 -17.94
N MET A 4 11.83 28.21 -18.50
CA MET A 4 12.31 29.29 -19.38
C MET A 4 13.23 30.27 -18.65
N THR A 5 13.11 30.39 -17.34
CA THR A 5 13.96 31.27 -16.52
C THR A 5 15.43 30.82 -16.47
N LEU A 6 15.71 29.55 -16.80
CA LEU A 6 17.08 29.02 -16.87
C LEU A 6 17.88 29.55 -18.08
N PHE A 7 17.19 30.06 -19.10
CA PHE A 7 17.86 30.67 -20.28
C PHE A 7 18.17 32.16 -20.06
N PRO A 8 19.29 32.64 -20.57
CA PRO A 8 19.62 34.07 -20.51
C PRO A 8 18.54 34.94 -21.14
N ALA A 9 18.35 36.16 -20.62
CA ALA A 9 17.31 37.07 -21.08
C ALA A 9 17.38 37.36 -22.60
N PHE A 10 18.58 37.57 -23.12
CA PHE A 10 18.78 37.88 -24.56
C PHE A 10 18.34 36.72 -25.50
N THR A 11 18.28 35.48 -25.03
CA THR A 11 17.78 34.33 -25.80
C THR A 11 16.27 34.15 -25.62
N ARG A 12 15.75 34.40 -24.41
CA ARG A 12 14.31 34.31 -24.12
C ARG A 12 13.46 35.25 -24.93
N ASP A 13 14.02 36.44 -25.25
CA ASP A 13 13.34 37.47 -26.01
C ASP A 13 13.30 37.21 -27.53
N LYS A 14 13.93 36.12 -27.99
CA LYS A 14 13.86 35.70 -29.40
C LYS A 14 12.66 34.83 -29.64
N PRO A 15 11.65 35.25 -30.43
CA PRO A 15 10.38 34.56 -30.52
C PRO A 15 10.50 33.12 -31.07
N ARG A 16 11.38 32.88 -32.05
CA ARG A 16 11.62 31.54 -32.60
C ARG A 16 12.29 30.58 -31.60
N PHE A 17 13.29 31.12 -30.87
CA PHE A 17 13.95 30.34 -29.82
C PHE A 17 12.98 30.04 -28.69
N ALA A 18 12.22 31.02 -28.23
CA ALA A 18 11.24 30.84 -27.15
C ALA A 18 10.16 29.81 -27.53
N ALA A 19 9.69 29.82 -28.78
CA ALA A 19 8.71 28.85 -29.26
C ALA A 19 9.27 27.40 -29.24
N LEU A 20 10.50 27.23 -29.77
CA LEU A 20 11.16 25.91 -29.77
C LEU A 20 11.45 25.42 -28.35
N ALA A 21 12.02 26.28 -27.50
CA ALA A 21 12.33 25.94 -26.12
C ALA A 21 11.07 25.54 -25.33
N ARG A 22 9.97 26.29 -25.47
CA ARG A 22 8.70 25.95 -24.81
C ARG A 22 8.13 24.60 -25.29
N ALA A 23 8.21 24.31 -26.60
CA ALA A 23 7.74 23.03 -27.15
C ALA A 23 8.52 21.83 -26.58
N ILE A 24 9.83 21.97 -26.40
CA ILE A 24 10.65 20.92 -25.77
C ILE A 24 10.39 20.85 -24.26
N LEU A 25 10.33 21.99 -23.58
CA LEU A 25 10.12 22.03 -22.13
C LEU A 25 8.74 21.52 -21.70
N SER A 26 7.70 21.71 -22.55
CA SER A 26 6.38 21.14 -22.25
C SER A 26 6.42 19.62 -22.16
N GLN A 27 7.09 18.94 -23.09
CA GLN A 27 7.24 17.49 -23.07
C GLN A 27 8.02 17.00 -21.84
N ILE A 28 9.05 17.74 -21.45
CA ILE A 28 9.81 17.44 -20.22
C ILE A 28 8.91 17.60 -18.98
N THR A 29 8.09 18.65 -18.94
CA THR A 29 7.16 18.89 -17.83
C THR A 29 6.12 17.78 -17.73
N ASP A 30 5.59 17.31 -18.86
CA ASP A 30 4.64 16.20 -18.90
C ASP A 30 5.28 14.88 -18.40
N LEU A 31 6.53 14.62 -18.83
CA LEU A 31 7.30 13.47 -18.35
C LEU A 31 7.55 13.53 -16.83
N ILE A 32 7.92 14.70 -16.30
CA ILE A 32 8.10 14.88 -14.85
C ILE A 32 6.80 14.60 -14.09
N ALA A 33 5.66 15.07 -14.61
CA ALA A 33 4.36 14.79 -14.00
C ALA A 33 4.04 13.28 -13.94
N VAL A 34 4.35 12.53 -15.01
CA VAL A 34 4.21 11.08 -15.03
C VAL A 34 5.12 10.43 -14.00
N ILE A 35 6.40 10.82 -13.94
CA ILE A 35 7.35 10.26 -12.95
C ILE A 35 6.87 10.53 -11.52
N GLN A 36 6.34 11.72 -11.24
CA GLN A 36 5.81 12.07 -9.92
C GLN A 36 4.54 11.32 -9.55
N ALA A 37 3.76 10.86 -10.54
CA ALA A 37 2.56 10.05 -10.32
C ALA A 37 2.88 8.57 -10.02
N VAL A 38 4.05 8.06 -10.42
CA VAL A 38 4.43 6.63 -10.24
C VAL A 38 4.37 6.19 -8.78
N PRO A 39 4.91 6.90 -7.77
CA PRO A 39 4.82 6.45 -6.38
C PRO A 39 3.39 6.29 -5.88
N ALA A 40 2.49 7.19 -6.29
CA ALA A 40 1.08 7.09 -5.94
C ALA A 40 0.41 5.90 -6.64
N ALA A 41 0.71 5.65 -7.92
CA ALA A 41 0.15 4.54 -8.68
C ALA A 41 0.53 3.15 -8.12
N TYR A 42 1.66 3.07 -7.41
CA TYR A 42 2.13 1.84 -6.72
C TYR A 42 1.97 1.92 -5.20
N SER A 43 1.20 2.88 -4.69
CA SER A 43 0.77 2.86 -3.30
C SER A 43 -0.38 1.86 -3.11
N PRO A 44 -0.42 1.11 -1.99
CA PRO A 44 -1.55 0.21 -1.68
C PRO A 44 -2.91 0.89 -1.73
N ASP A 45 -2.97 2.19 -1.40
CA ASP A 45 -4.23 2.95 -1.35
C ASP A 45 -4.82 3.24 -2.74
N TYR A 46 -3.96 3.42 -3.76
CA TYR A 46 -4.36 3.89 -5.10
C TYR A 46 -4.10 2.88 -6.22
N ALA A 47 -3.26 1.88 -6.01
CA ALA A 47 -2.95 0.86 -7.01
C ALA A 47 -4.21 0.09 -7.43
N VAL A 48 -4.35 -0.23 -8.72
CA VAL A 48 -5.49 -0.96 -9.28
C VAL A 48 -5.03 -2.07 -10.24
N GLY A 49 -5.78 -3.16 -10.28
CA GLY A 49 -5.53 -4.27 -11.22
C GLY A 49 -4.09 -4.80 -11.10
N ILE A 50 -3.37 -4.82 -12.22
CA ILE A 50 -2.00 -5.35 -12.32
C ILE A 50 -1.01 -4.64 -11.36
N GLN A 51 -1.21 -3.36 -11.07
CA GLN A 51 -0.34 -2.63 -10.12
C GLN A 51 -0.50 -3.19 -8.71
N LEU A 52 -1.75 -3.44 -8.31
CA LEU A 52 -2.06 -4.04 -7.01
C LEU A 52 -1.53 -5.49 -6.92
N ASP A 53 -1.63 -6.25 -8.02
CA ASP A 53 -1.07 -7.61 -8.11
C ASP A 53 0.46 -7.61 -8.01
N ALA A 54 1.12 -6.61 -8.62
CA ALA A 54 2.58 -6.46 -8.53
C ALA A 54 3.03 -6.16 -7.09
N LEU A 55 2.28 -5.30 -6.36
CA LEU A 55 2.54 -5.04 -4.94
C LEU A 55 2.40 -6.29 -4.08
N GLY A 56 1.32 -7.03 -4.26
CA GLY A 56 1.08 -8.26 -3.51
C GLY A 56 2.13 -9.32 -3.81
N LYS A 57 2.49 -9.52 -5.07
CA LYS A 57 3.55 -10.44 -5.47
C LYS A 57 4.91 -10.06 -4.86
N ALA A 58 5.24 -8.77 -4.84
CA ALA A 58 6.47 -8.27 -4.22
C ALA A 58 6.51 -8.50 -2.70
N SER A 59 5.33 -8.51 -2.06
CA SER A 59 5.16 -8.75 -0.62
C SER A 59 5.01 -10.22 -0.26
N GLY A 60 4.96 -11.13 -1.24
CA GLY A 60 4.75 -12.55 -1.01
C GLY A 60 3.27 -12.96 -0.85
N LEU A 61 2.33 -12.03 -1.04
CA LEU A 61 0.89 -12.27 -0.92
C LEU A 61 0.23 -12.15 -2.30
N SER A 62 0.11 -13.27 -3.02
CA SER A 62 -0.55 -13.28 -4.33
C SER A 62 -2.07 -13.13 -4.18
N ARG A 63 -2.71 -12.48 -5.18
CA ARG A 63 -4.16 -12.36 -5.21
C ARG A 63 -4.84 -13.73 -5.36
N PRO A 64 -5.77 -14.08 -4.49
CA PRO A 64 -6.65 -15.23 -4.70
C PRO A 64 -7.51 -15.06 -5.95
N GLU A 65 -7.82 -16.17 -6.62
CA GLU A 65 -8.66 -16.16 -7.80
C GLU A 65 -10.05 -15.62 -7.50
N GLY A 66 -10.53 -14.71 -8.33
CA GLY A 66 -11.86 -14.11 -8.20
C GLY A 66 -11.98 -12.99 -7.17
N LEU A 67 -10.93 -12.64 -6.44
CA LEU A 67 -10.98 -11.57 -5.45
C LEU A 67 -11.00 -10.19 -6.12
N SER A 68 -11.91 -9.32 -5.68
CA SER A 68 -12.01 -7.95 -6.20
C SER A 68 -10.78 -7.10 -5.81
N ASP A 69 -10.52 -6.00 -6.55
CA ASP A 69 -9.46 -5.05 -6.20
C ASP A 69 -9.66 -4.44 -4.80
N ALA A 70 -10.92 -4.20 -4.42
CA ALA A 70 -11.25 -3.62 -3.12
C ALA A 70 -10.90 -4.58 -1.97
N ASP A 71 -11.32 -5.84 -2.08
CA ASP A 71 -11.07 -6.86 -1.06
C ASP A 71 -9.58 -7.22 -1.00
N TYR A 72 -8.93 -7.33 -2.16
CA TYR A 72 -7.50 -7.61 -2.20
C TYR A 72 -6.66 -6.46 -1.61
N ARG A 73 -7.07 -5.22 -1.82
CA ARG A 73 -6.45 -4.05 -1.18
C ARG A 73 -6.57 -4.12 0.35
N GLN A 74 -7.76 -4.44 0.87
CA GLN A 74 -7.95 -4.62 2.31
C GLN A 74 -7.06 -5.73 2.86
N MET A 75 -6.97 -6.86 2.16
CA MET A 75 -6.10 -7.97 2.51
C MET A 75 -4.61 -7.56 2.55
N LEU A 76 -4.14 -6.79 1.57
CA LEU A 76 -2.77 -6.28 1.54
C LEU A 76 -2.48 -5.29 2.67
N LEU A 77 -3.40 -4.35 2.93
CA LEU A 77 -3.25 -3.38 4.02
C LEU A 77 -3.23 -4.07 5.39
N ALA A 78 -4.10 -5.06 5.60
CA ALA A 78 -4.10 -5.87 6.81
C ALA A 78 -2.78 -6.65 6.95
N PHE A 79 -2.30 -7.28 5.88
CA PHE A 79 -1.03 -7.98 5.84
C PHE A 79 0.15 -7.06 6.19
N PHE A 80 0.24 -5.88 5.60
CA PHE A 80 1.29 -4.91 5.92
C PHE A 80 1.22 -4.44 7.38
N THR A 81 0.03 -4.23 7.91
CA THR A 81 -0.18 -3.85 9.31
C THR A 81 0.36 -4.93 10.24
N ILE A 82 0.06 -6.20 9.96
CA ILE A 82 0.52 -7.34 10.75
C ILE A 82 2.03 -7.55 10.60
N CYS A 83 2.58 -7.45 9.38
CA CYS A 83 4.02 -7.59 9.15
C CYS A 83 4.86 -6.50 9.83
N ASN A 84 4.32 -5.30 10.02
CA ASN A 84 4.99 -4.20 10.70
C ASN A 84 4.83 -4.25 12.22
N TRP A 85 4.13 -5.24 12.76
CA TRP A 85 3.92 -5.40 14.18
C TRP A 85 5.21 -5.82 14.91
N ASN A 86 5.41 -5.30 16.11
CA ASN A 86 6.61 -5.54 16.94
C ASN A 86 6.60 -6.87 17.72
N GLY A 87 5.54 -7.67 17.62
CA GLY A 87 5.42 -8.99 18.26
C GLY A 87 5.07 -8.99 19.74
N THR A 88 4.67 -7.84 20.32
CA THR A 88 4.36 -7.75 21.75
C THR A 88 2.90 -8.03 22.08
N ASN A 89 2.63 -8.74 23.18
CA ASN A 89 1.27 -9.04 23.63
C ASN A 89 0.44 -7.78 23.92
N GLU A 90 1.09 -6.71 24.37
CA GLU A 90 0.42 -5.45 24.71
C GLU A 90 -0.23 -4.77 23.50
N THR A 91 0.33 -4.96 22.32
CA THR A 91 -0.11 -4.29 21.09
C THR A 91 -0.91 -5.19 20.16
N VAL A 92 -1.02 -6.50 20.42
CA VAL A 92 -1.69 -7.48 19.54
C VAL A 92 -3.13 -7.09 19.24
N GLN A 93 -3.90 -6.70 20.25
CA GLN A 93 -5.31 -6.30 20.07
C GLN A 93 -5.44 -5.02 19.23
N ALA A 94 -4.54 -4.05 19.44
CA ALA A 94 -4.55 -2.80 18.68
C ALA A 94 -4.24 -3.04 17.20
N VAL A 95 -3.24 -3.88 16.91
CA VAL A 95 -2.88 -4.27 15.53
C VAL A 95 -4.00 -5.06 14.87
N LEU A 96 -4.60 -6.02 15.58
CA LEU A 96 -5.72 -6.80 15.07
C LEU A 96 -6.92 -5.91 14.73
N SER A 97 -7.29 -5.00 15.63
CA SER A 97 -8.41 -4.07 15.40
C SER A 97 -8.13 -3.06 14.29
N SER A 98 -6.86 -2.70 14.06
CA SER A 98 -6.45 -1.83 12.95
C SER A 98 -6.53 -2.56 11.60
N ALA A 99 -6.10 -3.82 11.55
CA ALA A 99 -6.15 -4.64 10.34
C ALA A 99 -7.59 -5.09 10.01
N PHE A 100 -8.35 -5.51 11.03
CA PHE A 100 -9.72 -6.01 10.92
C PHE A 100 -10.60 -5.40 12.03
N PRO A 101 -11.24 -4.27 11.77
CA PRO A 101 -12.12 -3.62 12.73
C PRO A 101 -13.21 -4.56 13.23
N GLY A 102 -13.36 -4.65 14.55
CA GLY A 102 -14.34 -5.52 15.22
C GLY A 102 -13.83 -6.92 15.59
N SER A 103 -12.66 -7.34 15.08
CA SER A 103 -12.03 -8.59 15.53
C SER A 103 -11.42 -8.43 16.91
N THR A 104 -11.50 -9.48 17.73
CA THR A 104 -10.93 -9.51 19.08
C THR A 104 -10.09 -10.75 19.30
N ILE A 105 -9.17 -10.68 20.26
CA ILE A 105 -8.33 -11.80 20.68
C ILE A 105 -8.48 -12.01 22.18
N SER A 106 -8.65 -13.25 22.60
CA SER A 106 -8.78 -13.64 24.00
C SER A 106 -7.66 -14.61 24.36
N ASP A 107 -6.94 -14.34 25.45
CA ASP A 107 -5.93 -15.25 25.98
C ASP A 107 -6.61 -16.35 26.83
N ASN A 108 -6.31 -17.60 26.52
CA ASN A 108 -6.83 -18.76 27.24
C ASN A 108 -5.94 -19.18 28.43
N GLY A 109 -4.80 -18.51 28.66
CA GLY A 109 -3.92 -18.75 29.81
C GLY A 109 -3.07 -20.03 29.74
N ASN A 110 -3.10 -20.76 28.61
CA ASN A 110 -2.39 -22.03 28.42
C ASN A 110 -1.41 -21.98 27.21
N GLY A 111 -1.01 -20.80 26.78
CA GLY A 111 -0.21 -20.60 25.58
C GLY A 111 -1.03 -20.65 24.29
N THR A 112 -2.35 -20.66 24.39
CA THR A 112 -3.26 -20.53 23.25
C THR A 112 -4.11 -19.28 23.35
N VAL A 113 -4.52 -18.77 22.21
CA VAL A 113 -5.45 -17.61 22.11
C VAL A 113 -6.64 -18.00 21.25
N THR A 114 -7.79 -17.40 21.53
CA THR A 114 -8.95 -17.47 20.65
C THR A 114 -9.08 -16.16 19.90
N VAL A 115 -9.06 -16.22 18.57
CA VAL A 115 -9.27 -15.06 17.68
C VAL A 115 -10.72 -15.10 17.22
N HIS A 116 -11.49 -14.09 17.60
CA HIS A 116 -12.86 -13.88 17.15
C HIS A 116 -12.82 -13.04 15.88
N THR A 117 -13.04 -13.68 14.73
CA THR A 117 -12.96 -13.05 13.43
C THR A 117 -14.30 -12.47 13.00
N VAL A 118 -14.25 -11.31 12.34
CA VAL A 118 -15.43 -10.70 11.70
C VAL A 118 -15.38 -10.82 10.19
N SER A 119 -14.29 -11.35 9.64
CA SER A 119 -14.06 -11.48 8.21
C SER A 119 -13.65 -12.90 7.84
N GLN A 120 -14.38 -13.50 6.88
CA GLN A 120 -14.02 -14.81 6.33
C GLN A 120 -12.61 -14.80 5.72
N MET A 121 -12.23 -13.70 5.07
CA MET A 121 -10.89 -13.50 4.53
C MET A 121 -9.80 -13.60 5.61
N GLN A 122 -10.03 -13.02 6.79
CA GLN A 122 -9.10 -13.12 7.92
C GLN A 122 -8.88 -14.57 8.35
N ALA A 123 -9.96 -15.35 8.44
CA ALA A 123 -9.91 -16.76 8.81
C ALA A 123 -9.22 -17.61 7.72
N ASP A 124 -9.62 -17.43 6.46
CA ASP A 124 -9.15 -18.25 5.34
C ASP A 124 -7.65 -18.09 5.05
N TYR A 125 -7.12 -16.88 5.25
CA TYR A 125 -5.71 -16.56 4.97
C TYR A 125 -4.82 -16.44 6.21
N GLY A 126 -5.37 -16.71 7.40
CA GLY A 126 -4.61 -16.67 8.66
C GLY A 126 -4.03 -15.27 8.96
N LEU A 127 -4.75 -14.21 8.57
CA LEU A 127 -4.31 -12.83 8.74
C LEU A 127 -4.61 -12.32 10.16
N TYR A 128 -3.83 -12.81 11.12
CA TYR A 128 -3.92 -12.36 12.51
C TYR A 128 -2.52 -12.28 13.13
N PRO A 129 -2.25 -11.28 13.97
CA PRO A 129 -0.99 -11.15 14.66
C PRO A 129 -0.91 -12.18 15.79
N LEU A 130 0.09 -13.06 15.75
CA LEU A 130 0.35 -14.03 16.81
C LEU A 130 1.76 -13.82 17.38
N PRO A 131 1.91 -13.70 18.70
CA PRO A 131 3.21 -13.74 19.34
C PRO A 131 3.90 -15.09 19.12
N ALA A 132 5.23 -15.09 19.11
CA ALA A 132 5.99 -16.31 18.91
C ALA A 132 5.66 -17.37 19.98
N GLY A 133 5.36 -18.59 19.53
CA GLY A 133 5.05 -19.72 20.42
C GLY A 133 3.58 -19.80 20.87
N VAL A 134 2.72 -18.90 20.43
CA VAL A 134 1.28 -18.92 20.72
C VAL A 134 0.53 -19.60 19.58
N GLN A 135 -0.45 -20.44 19.92
CA GLN A 135 -1.34 -21.07 18.97
C GLN A 135 -2.71 -20.39 18.98
N ALA A 136 -3.29 -20.18 17.79
CA ALA A 136 -4.62 -19.61 17.66
C ALA A 136 -5.69 -20.65 17.39
N ALA A 137 -6.84 -20.51 18.05
CA ALA A 137 -8.11 -21.10 17.64
C ALA A 137 -8.99 -19.98 17.08
N LEU A 138 -9.73 -20.27 16.01
CA LEU A 138 -10.69 -19.33 15.39
C LEU A 138 -12.10 -19.64 15.90
N SER A 139 -12.86 -18.60 16.18
CA SER A 139 -14.26 -18.71 16.57
C SER A 139 -15.13 -17.63 15.96
#